data_6f3038d9cce3f896d42e3e046363e3bb
#
_entry.id   6f3038d9cce3f896d42e3e046363e3bb
#
_cell.length_a   1.000
_cell.length_b   1.000
_cell.length_c   1.000
_cell.angle_alpha   90.00
_cell.angle_beta   90.00
_cell.angle_gamma   90.00
#
_symmetry.space_group_name_H-M   'P 1'
#
loop_
_entity.id
_entity.type
_entity.pdbx_description
1 polymer ?
#
loop_
_entity_poly.entity_id
_entity_poly.type
_entity_poly.pdbx_seq_one_letter_code
_entity_poly.pdbx_strand_id
1 'polypeptide(L)'
;VLAVNQGSIETMLALGLEDRLVATAGLDNEVPDELKDAFSKTNYLDEFTPSLETVTMLEPDMILSWSSLFSDKNLGNVTDWIDKGCNTYYNTNTRPDGDRTLENEFTDILNLGKIFDVQDKAQAIVDDAKAVIDKTLTATADVEEKPSVMVLEPLGEDITNYGAKSLGGDMVTQLGATLANPDASTAGKEDIIAANPDVIFVVYMPYAGDDPETVKESQLAVIKDDEALQSLDAVKNGRVYPIMLSEMYASATRTQDGIETFAKGLYPDVNLD
;
A
#
# COMPACT_ATOMS: atom_id res chain seq x y z
N VAL A 1 -4.67 15.41 -16.35
CA VAL A 1 -5.15 14.46 -15.33
C VAL A 1 -5.33 15.16 -14.00
N LEU A 2 -6.41 14.88 -13.29
CA LEU A 2 -6.54 15.13 -11.86
C LEU A 2 -6.19 13.83 -11.13
N ALA A 3 -5.13 13.82 -10.31
CA ALA A 3 -4.76 12.67 -9.49
C ALA A 3 -5.12 12.92 -8.02
N VAL A 4 -5.94 12.05 -7.46
CA VAL A 4 -6.40 12.14 -6.06
C VAL A 4 -6.01 10.87 -5.32
N ASN A 5 -5.50 11.01 -4.10
CA ASN A 5 -4.86 10.03 -3.23
C ASN A 5 -3.38 9.78 -3.52
N GLN A 6 -2.68 9.38 -2.46
CA GLN A 6 -1.24 9.12 -2.41
C GLN A 6 -0.75 8.29 -3.60
N GLY A 7 -1.24 7.06 -3.75
CA GLY A 7 -0.78 6.14 -4.79
C GLY A 7 -1.04 6.64 -6.21
N SER A 8 -2.15 7.35 -6.44
CA SER A 8 -2.46 7.95 -7.75
C SER A 8 -1.46 9.04 -8.12
N ILE A 9 -1.13 9.91 -7.16
CA ILE A 9 -0.16 10.99 -7.35
C ILE A 9 1.23 10.42 -7.59
N GLU A 10 1.69 9.55 -6.71
CA GLU A 10 3.04 8.98 -6.78
C GLU A 10 3.27 8.16 -8.04
N THR A 11 2.26 7.42 -8.51
CA THR A 11 2.37 6.69 -9.78
C THR A 11 2.57 7.63 -10.97
N MET A 12 1.82 8.74 -11.03
CA MET A 12 2.01 9.72 -12.11
C MET A 12 3.40 10.34 -12.06
N LEU A 13 3.91 10.67 -10.86
CA LEU A 13 5.24 11.23 -10.69
C LEU A 13 6.36 10.23 -11.02
N ALA A 14 6.26 8.99 -10.56
CA ALA A 14 7.22 7.93 -10.86
C ALA A 14 7.30 7.60 -12.35
N LEU A 15 6.19 7.70 -13.06
CA LEU A 15 6.14 7.59 -14.51
C LEU A 15 6.70 8.83 -15.25
N GLY A 16 7.01 9.92 -14.52
CA GLY A 16 7.51 11.20 -15.08
C GLY A 16 6.44 11.94 -15.85
N LEU A 17 5.21 11.94 -15.32
CA LEU A 17 4.03 12.51 -15.94
C LEU A 17 3.53 13.76 -15.18
N GLU A 18 4.39 14.42 -14.41
CA GLU A 18 4.04 15.64 -13.67
C GLU A 18 3.45 16.74 -14.58
N ASP A 19 3.93 16.86 -15.81
CA ASP A 19 3.43 17.81 -16.78
C ASP A 19 2.02 17.47 -17.33
N ARG A 20 1.52 16.28 -17.06
CA ARG A 20 0.16 15.84 -17.41
C ARG A 20 -0.85 16.13 -16.32
N LEU A 21 -0.41 16.56 -15.13
CA LEU A 21 -1.26 16.81 -13.99
C LEU A 21 -1.80 18.26 -14.04
N VAL A 22 -3.12 18.41 -14.12
CA VAL A 22 -3.78 19.73 -13.95
C VAL A 22 -3.88 20.09 -12.48
N ALA A 23 -4.03 19.10 -11.61
CA ALA A 23 -3.98 19.24 -10.16
C ALA A 23 -3.76 17.87 -9.50
N THR A 24 -3.35 17.93 -8.22
CA THR A 24 -3.22 16.79 -7.32
C THR A 24 -3.87 17.11 -5.97
N ALA A 25 -4.38 16.11 -5.26
CA ALA A 25 -5.01 16.26 -3.94
C ALA A 25 -4.99 14.96 -3.13
N GLY A 26 -5.11 15.06 -1.82
CA GLY A 26 -5.34 13.90 -0.95
C GLY A 26 -4.09 13.09 -0.64
N LEU A 27 -2.97 13.75 -0.35
CA LEU A 27 -1.81 13.10 0.26
C LEU A 27 -2.08 12.82 1.73
N ASP A 28 -1.91 11.58 2.14
CA ASP A 28 -1.95 11.19 3.55
C ASP A 28 -0.69 11.62 4.30
N ASN A 29 0.46 11.56 3.61
CA ASN A 29 1.77 11.96 4.12
C ASN A 29 2.66 12.50 2.98
N GLU A 30 3.90 12.88 3.30
CA GLU A 30 4.84 13.39 2.31
C GLU A 30 5.15 12.33 1.24
N VAL A 31 5.34 12.79 0.00
CA VAL A 31 5.88 11.95 -1.07
C VAL A 31 7.32 11.54 -0.77
N PRO A 32 7.79 10.38 -1.25
CA PRO A 32 9.19 9.96 -1.15
C PRO A 32 10.16 11.03 -1.68
N ASP A 33 11.36 11.07 -1.12
CA ASP A 33 12.35 12.11 -1.43
C ASP A 33 12.66 12.20 -2.93
N GLU A 34 12.71 11.09 -3.61
CA GLU A 34 12.96 11.00 -5.06
C GLU A 34 11.84 11.59 -5.91
N LEU A 35 10.63 11.74 -5.37
CA LEU A 35 9.48 12.32 -6.06
C LEU A 35 9.24 13.79 -5.71
N LYS A 36 9.92 14.34 -4.69
CA LYS A 36 9.69 15.72 -4.21
C LYS A 36 9.90 16.79 -5.28
N ASP A 37 10.94 16.63 -6.10
CA ASP A 37 11.22 17.59 -7.17
C ASP A 37 10.11 17.59 -8.24
N ALA A 38 9.61 16.42 -8.63
CA ALA A 38 8.50 16.29 -9.56
C ALA A 38 7.19 16.81 -8.94
N PHE A 39 6.93 16.45 -7.67
CA PHE A 39 5.75 16.93 -6.94
C PHE A 39 5.72 18.45 -6.80
N SER A 40 6.86 19.10 -6.57
CA SER A 40 6.95 20.57 -6.43
C SER A 40 6.47 21.34 -7.66
N LYS A 41 6.37 20.69 -8.82
CA LYS A 41 5.86 21.27 -10.07
C LYS A 41 4.35 21.12 -10.23
N THR A 42 3.70 20.36 -9.37
CA THR A 42 2.26 20.08 -9.46
C THR A 42 1.44 21.18 -8.77
N ASN A 43 0.20 21.34 -9.20
CA ASN A 43 -0.78 22.17 -8.53
C ASN A 43 -1.47 21.34 -7.44
N TYR A 44 -0.92 21.32 -6.22
CA TYR A 44 -1.52 20.61 -5.09
C TYR A 44 -2.65 21.46 -4.48
N LEU A 45 -3.84 20.86 -4.36
CA LEU A 45 -5.03 21.49 -3.81
C LEU A 45 -5.07 21.35 -2.29
N ASP A 46 -5.54 22.38 -1.59
CA ASP A 46 -5.73 22.36 -0.13
C ASP A 46 -6.90 21.45 0.28
N GLU A 47 -7.86 21.19 -0.62
CA GLU A 47 -8.95 20.25 -0.40
C GLU A 47 -8.40 18.81 -0.45
N PHE A 48 -8.53 18.04 0.63
CA PHE A 48 -8.10 16.63 0.64
C PHE A 48 -8.83 15.80 -0.43
N THR A 49 -10.15 15.98 -0.52
CA THR A 49 -10.95 15.48 -1.65
C THR A 49 -11.59 16.68 -2.33
N PRO A 50 -11.20 17.01 -3.57
CA PRO A 50 -11.75 18.16 -4.27
C PRO A 50 -13.26 18.06 -4.47
N SER A 51 -13.96 19.17 -4.30
CA SER A 51 -15.39 19.27 -4.56
C SER A 51 -15.71 19.07 -6.04
N LEU A 52 -16.94 18.65 -6.37
CA LEU A 52 -17.41 18.55 -7.76
C LEU A 52 -17.29 19.86 -8.53
N GLU A 53 -17.42 21.00 -7.85
CA GLU A 53 -17.24 22.32 -8.44
C GLU A 53 -15.79 22.53 -8.82
N THR A 54 -14.86 22.26 -7.89
CA THR A 54 -13.42 22.34 -8.13
C THR A 54 -12.98 21.44 -9.28
N VAL A 55 -13.42 20.18 -9.30
CA VAL A 55 -13.11 19.24 -10.40
C VAL A 55 -13.65 19.73 -11.74
N THR A 56 -14.89 20.26 -11.75
CA THR A 56 -15.50 20.78 -12.97
C THR A 56 -14.75 22.01 -13.51
N MET A 57 -14.27 22.89 -12.63
CA MET A 57 -13.48 24.07 -13.01
C MET A 57 -12.10 23.71 -13.57
N LEU A 58 -11.53 22.59 -13.14
CA LEU A 58 -10.22 22.11 -13.61
C LEU A 58 -10.29 21.48 -15.02
N GLU A 59 -11.48 21.13 -15.49
CA GLU A 59 -11.73 20.50 -16.80
C GLU A 59 -10.73 19.36 -17.13
N PRO A 60 -10.54 18.35 -16.23
CA PRO A 60 -9.57 17.29 -16.49
C PRO A 60 -10.06 16.38 -17.62
N ASP A 61 -9.13 15.92 -18.48
CA ASP A 61 -9.42 14.85 -19.47
C ASP A 61 -9.55 13.48 -18.81
N MET A 62 -8.98 13.34 -17.61
CA MET A 62 -9.00 12.09 -16.83
C MET A 62 -8.90 12.37 -15.34
N ILE A 63 -9.65 11.57 -14.55
CA ILE A 63 -9.54 11.53 -13.08
C ILE A 63 -8.98 10.15 -12.70
N LEU A 64 -7.87 10.16 -11.95
CA LEU A 64 -7.23 8.99 -11.37
C LEU A 64 -7.39 9.04 -9.86
N SER A 65 -8.00 8.00 -9.25
CA SER A 65 -8.30 7.99 -7.82
C SER A 65 -8.60 6.58 -7.28
N TRP A 66 -9.01 6.50 -6.02
CA TRP A 66 -9.60 5.30 -5.45
C TRP A 66 -11.06 5.13 -5.89
N SER A 67 -11.50 3.89 -6.02
CA SER A 67 -12.87 3.56 -6.46
C SER A 67 -13.95 4.15 -5.54
N SER A 68 -13.71 4.21 -4.23
CA SER A 68 -14.63 4.73 -3.21
C SER A 68 -14.92 6.24 -3.35
N LEU A 69 -14.02 6.99 -4.01
CA LEU A 69 -14.20 8.42 -4.23
C LEU A 69 -15.08 8.73 -5.45
N PHE A 70 -15.32 7.78 -6.35
CA PHE A 70 -16.26 7.96 -7.46
C PHE A 70 -17.71 7.77 -7.00
N SER A 71 -18.22 8.78 -6.31
CA SER A 71 -19.58 8.83 -5.77
C SER A 71 -20.09 10.26 -5.72
N ASP A 72 -21.43 10.44 -5.64
CA ASP A 72 -22.08 11.76 -5.57
C ASP A 72 -21.57 12.65 -4.43
N LYS A 73 -21.03 12.04 -3.37
CA LYS A 73 -20.55 12.74 -2.17
C LYS A 73 -19.11 13.23 -2.30
N ASN A 74 -18.38 12.73 -3.28
CA ASN A 74 -16.94 12.98 -3.45
C ASN A 74 -16.66 13.51 -4.87
N LEU A 75 -15.91 12.76 -5.68
CA LEU A 75 -15.49 13.17 -7.02
C LEU A 75 -16.59 13.06 -8.11
N GLY A 76 -17.81 12.61 -7.76
CA GLY A 76 -18.88 12.35 -8.72
C GLY A 76 -18.85 10.93 -9.29
N ASN A 77 -19.92 10.54 -9.99
CA ASN A 77 -20.05 9.21 -10.56
C ASN A 77 -19.24 9.06 -11.85
N VAL A 78 -18.70 7.87 -12.08
CA VAL A 78 -17.94 7.51 -13.28
C VAL A 78 -18.74 7.82 -14.56
N THR A 79 -20.01 7.44 -14.59
CA THR A 79 -20.90 7.66 -15.76
C THR A 79 -21.05 9.14 -16.12
N ASP A 80 -21.18 10.00 -15.10
CA ASP A 80 -21.37 11.45 -15.31
C ASP A 80 -20.10 12.10 -15.91
N TRP A 81 -18.92 11.61 -15.53
CA TRP A 81 -17.66 12.07 -16.10
C TRP A 81 -17.47 11.61 -17.54
N ILE A 82 -17.78 10.33 -17.82
CA ILE A 82 -17.71 9.78 -19.19
C ILE A 82 -18.65 10.55 -20.13
N ASP A 83 -19.86 10.86 -19.68
CA ASP A 83 -20.83 11.63 -20.45
C ASP A 83 -20.37 13.08 -20.73
N LYS A 84 -19.53 13.64 -19.87
CA LYS A 84 -18.86 14.93 -20.05
C LYS A 84 -17.56 14.85 -20.87
N GLY A 85 -17.14 13.66 -21.31
CA GLY A 85 -15.90 13.43 -22.07
C GLY A 85 -14.65 13.33 -21.21
N CYS A 86 -14.77 13.22 -19.88
CA CYS A 86 -13.67 12.98 -18.96
C CYS A 86 -13.54 11.48 -18.67
N ASN A 87 -12.36 10.91 -18.88
CA ASN A 87 -12.08 9.52 -18.55
C ASN A 87 -11.90 9.36 -17.03
N THR A 88 -12.08 8.14 -16.56
CA THR A 88 -11.83 7.79 -15.15
C THR A 88 -10.98 6.54 -15.06
N TYR A 89 -10.06 6.51 -14.11
CA TYR A 89 -9.30 5.32 -13.74
C TYR A 89 -9.25 5.22 -12.22
N TYR A 90 -9.43 4.04 -11.68
CA TYR A 90 -9.23 3.79 -10.26
C TYR A 90 -8.30 2.61 -10.02
N ASN A 91 -7.55 2.70 -8.94
CA ASN A 91 -6.66 1.62 -8.53
C ASN A 91 -7.47 0.35 -8.24
N THR A 92 -7.14 -0.74 -8.90
CA THR A 92 -7.90 -2.00 -8.85
C THR A 92 -8.03 -2.54 -7.44
N ASN A 93 -6.97 -2.44 -6.62
CA ASN A 93 -6.98 -2.88 -5.23
C ASN A 93 -7.83 -2.02 -4.28
N THR A 94 -8.42 -0.93 -4.76
CA THR A 94 -9.38 -0.12 -3.98
C THR A 94 -10.84 -0.49 -4.21
N ARG A 95 -11.12 -1.47 -5.07
CA ARG A 95 -12.49 -1.93 -5.35
C ARG A 95 -13.13 -2.55 -4.12
N PRO A 96 -14.47 -2.43 -3.98
CA PRO A 96 -15.18 -3.00 -2.85
C PRO A 96 -15.20 -4.53 -2.85
N ASP A 97 -15.01 -5.14 -4.01
CA ASP A 97 -15.05 -6.58 -4.26
C ASP A 97 -13.76 -7.09 -4.91
N GLY A 98 -13.50 -8.38 -4.75
CA GLY A 98 -12.31 -9.05 -5.28
C GLY A 98 -11.13 -9.05 -4.31
N ASP A 99 -10.15 -9.89 -4.63
CA ASP A 99 -8.92 -9.99 -3.86
C ASP A 99 -7.97 -8.86 -4.25
N ARG A 100 -7.24 -8.34 -3.27
CA ARG A 100 -6.19 -7.34 -3.46
C ARG A 100 -4.87 -8.06 -3.63
N THR A 101 -4.24 -7.89 -4.78
CA THR A 101 -3.06 -8.65 -5.18
C THR A 101 -1.96 -7.76 -5.76
N LEU A 102 -0.73 -8.25 -5.73
CA LEU A 102 0.42 -7.65 -6.42
C LEU A 102 0.18 -7.54 -7.93
N GLU A 103 -0.47 -8.55 -8.55
CA GLU A 103 -0.76 -8.51 -9.97
C GLU A 103 -1.71 -7.37 -10.36
N ASN A 104 -2.65 -7.00 -9.47
CA ASN A 104 -3.50 -5.83 -9.68
C ASN A 104 -2.67 -4.53 -9.67
N GLU A 105 -1.74 -4.36 -8.70
CA GLU A 105 -0.84 -3.20 -8.67
C GLU A 105 0.02 -3.11 -9.93
N PHE A 106 0.63 -4.21 -10.33
CA PHE A 106 1.45 -4.27 -11.55
C PHE A 106 0.63 -3.97 -12.79
N THR A 107 -0.57 -4.52 -12.90
CA THR A 107 -1.48 -4.27 -14.02
C THR A 107 -1.88 -2.80 -14.11
N ASP A 108 -2.17 -2.15 -12.98
CA ASP A 108 -2.53 -0.74 -12.96
C ASP A 108 -1.37 0.14 -13.43
N ILE A 109 -0.15 -0.10 -12.94
CA ILE A 109 1.05 0.62 -13.38
C ILE A 109 1.28 0.44 -14.89
N LEU A 110 1.20 -0.80 -15.40
CA LEU A 110 1.37 -1.10 -16.83
C LEU A 110 0.26 -0.49 -17.69
N ASN A 111 -0.98 -0.43 -17.21
CA ASN A 111 -2.09 0.21 -17.90
C ASN A 111 -1.88 1.72 -18.01
N LEU A 112 -1.48 2.38 -16.93
CA LEU A 112 -1.12 3.80 -16.96
C LEU A 112 0.05 4.05 -17.91
N GLY A 113 1.06 3.17 -17.93
CA GLY A 113 2.14 3.20 -18.91
C GLY A 113 1.65 3.19 -20.35
N LYS A 114 0.65 2.36 -20.66
CA LYS A 114 0.03 2.29 -22.00
C LYS A 114 -0.81 3.52 -22.32
N ILE A 115 -1.61 4.00 -21.36
CA ILE A 115 -2.49 5.17 -21.52
C ILE A 115 -1.66 6.42 -21.86
N PHE A 116 -0.49 6.58 -21.22
CA PHE A 116 0.34 7.78 -21.37
C PHE A 116 1.56 7.60 -22.29
N ASP A 117 1.69 6.47 -22.97
CA ASP A 117 2.80 6.14 -23.88
C ASP A 117 4.19 6.17 -23.21
N VAL A 118 4.26 5.62 -21.98
CA VAL A 118 5.48 5.49 -21.17
C VAL A 118 5.69 4.05 -20.71
N GLN A 119 5.43 3.08 -21.57
CA GLN A 119 5.44 1.64 -21.26
C GLN A 119 6.78 1.16 -20.69
N ASP A 120 7.89 1.66 -21.22
CA ASP A 120 9.23 1.24 -20.78
C ASP A 120 9.49 1.63 -19.30
N LYS A 121 9.01 2.80 -18.86
CA LYS A 121 9.11 3.23 -17.47
C LYS A 121 8.21 2.38 -16.57
N ALA A 122 6.97 2.16 -16.99
CA ALA A 122 6.03 1.34 -16.25
C ALA A 122 6.54 -0.11 -16.10
N GLN A 123 7.11 -0.67 -17.16
CA GLN A 123 7.70 -2.00 -17.14
C GLN A 123 8.89 -2.06 -16.18
N ALA A 124 9.78 -1.06 -16.20
CA ALA A 124 10.93 -1.01 -15.29
C ALA A 124 10.50 -1.02 -13.81
N ILE A 125 9.48 -0.22 -13.43
CA ILE A 125 8.96 -0.20 -12.06
C ILE A 125 8.43 -1.59 -11.64
N VAL A 126 7.71 -2.26 -12.52
CA VAL A 126 7.16 -3.61 -12.25
C VAL A 126 8.29 -4.65 -12.20
N ASP A 127 9.26 -4.56 -13.08
CA ASP A 127 10.39 -5.50 -13.12
C ASP A 127 11.28 -5.37 -11.87
N ASP A 128 11.50 -4.14 -11.38
CA ASP A 128 12.26 -3.89 -10.15
C ASP A 128 11.55 -4.52 -8.93
N ALA A 129 10.25 -4.34 -8.80
CA ALA A 129 9.47 -4.96 -7.72
C ALA A 129 9.47 -6.51 -7.80
N LYS A 130 9.31 -7.08 -9.00
CA LYS A 130 9.40 -8.53 -9.22
C LYS A 130 10.79 -9.08 -8.93
N ALA A 131 11.84 -8.33 -9.26
CA ALA A 131 13.22 -8.73 -8.98
C ALA A 131 13.49 -8.91 -7.48
N VAL A 132 12.87 -8.09 -6.62
CA VAL A 132 12.98 -8.26 -5.14
C VAL A 132 12.36 -9.59 -4.71
N ILE A 133 11.20 -9.96 -5.26
CA ILE A 133 10.53 -11.23 -4.96
C ILE A 133 11.42 -12.40 -5.41
N ASP A 134 11.87 -12.40 -6.66
CA ASP A 134 12.68 -13.47 -7.24
C ASP A 134 14.00 -13.65 -6.47
N LYS A 135 14.65 -12.55 -6.11
CA LYS A 135 15.86 -12.54 -5.30
C LYS A 135 15.62 -13.16 -3.93
N THR A 136 14.53 -12.75 -3.25
CA THR A 136 14.15 -13.29 -1.96
C THR A 136 13.89 -14.79 -2.02
N LEU A 137 13.09 -15.25 -2.98
CA LEU A 137 12.79 -16.68 -3.15
C LEU A 137 14.02 -17.50 -3.48
N THR A 138 14.94 -16.95 -4.27
CA THR A 138 16.21 -17.60 -4.58
C THR A 138 17.10 -17.71 -3.34
N ALA A 139 17.24 -16.63 -2.59
CA ALA A 139 18.07 -16.58 -1.39
C ALA A 139 17.52 -17.45 -0.24
N THR A 140 16.21 -17.69 -0.23
CA THR A 140 15.51 -18.50 0.80
C THR A 140 15.16 -19.91 0.33
N ALA A 141 15.66 -20.36 -0.82
CA ALA A 141 15.32 -21.66 -1.41
C ALA A 141 15.63 -22.84 -0.47
N ASP A 142 16.73 -22.74 0.28
CA ASP A 142 17.19 -23.77 1.23
C ASP A 142 16.59 -23.64 2.65
N VAL A 143 15.70 -22.66 2.87
CA VAL A 143 14.98 -22.50 4.14
C VAL A 143 13.86 -23.55 4.20
N GLU A 144 14.06 -24.59 5.02
CA GLU A 144 13.13 -25.73 5.11
C GLU A 144 11.79 -25.34 5.72
N GLU A 145 11.81 -24.55 6.80
CA GLU A 145 10.58 -24.09 7.48
C GLU A 145 10.29 -22.64 7.10
N LYS A 146 9.25 -22.43 6.32
CA LYS A 146 8.80 -21.08 5.95
C LYS A 146 8.10 -20.42 7.14
N PRO A 147 8.40 -19.14 7.43
CA PRO A 147 7.82 -18.48 8.59
C PRO A 147 6.30 -18.33 8.46
N SER A 148 5.60 -18.55 9.57
CA SER A 148 4.20 -18.16 9.74
C SER A 148 4.11 -16.69 10.13
N VAL A 149 3.17 -15.94 9.57
CA VAL A 149 3.09 -14.49 9.72
C VAL A 149 1.67 -13.99 9.93
N MET A 150 1.52 -12.96 10.75
CA MET A 150 0.34 -12.10 10.80
C MET A 150 0.72 -10.67 10.48
N VAL A 151 -0.14 -9.98 9.72
CA VAL A 151 -0.02 -8.54 9.43
C VAL A 151 -1.21 -7.86 10.10
N LEU A 152 -0.94 -7.09 11.13
CA LEU A 152 -1.93 -6.58 12.09
C LEU A 152 -1.91 -5.06 12.15
N GLU A 153 -3.09 -4.44 12.11
CA GLU A 153 -3.26 -3.01 12.34
C GLU A 153 -4.11 -2.78 13.59
N PRO A 154 -3.50 -2.33 14.71
CA PRO A 154 -4.25 -1.92 15.88
C PRO A 154 -5.03 -0.63 15.62
N LEU A 155 -6.36 -0.69 15.75
CA LEU A 155 -7.27 0.43 15.58
C LEU A 155 -8.12 0.60 16.86
N GLY A 156 -7.50 1.13 17.91
CA GLY A 156 -8.15 1.23 19.23
C GLY A 156 -8.34 -0.14 19.88
N GLU A 157 -9.60 -0.56 20.08
CA GLU A 157 -9.91 -1.86 20.68
C GLU A 157 -9.91 -3.00 19.64
N ASP A 158 -10.04 -2.64 18.35
CA ASP A 158 -10.07 -3.61 17.25
C ASP A 158 -8.67 -3.77 16.65
N ILE A 159 -8.36 -4.98 16.20
CA ILE A 159 -7.14 -5.27 15.44
C ILE A 159 -7.57 -5.82 14.08
N THR A 160 -7.27 -5.06 13.03
CA THR A 160 -7.44 -5.55 11.65
C THR A 160 -6.37 -6.59 11.36
N ASN A 161 -6.75 -7.68 10.74
CA ASN A 161 -5.85 -8.71 10.23
C ASN A 161 -5.86 -8.69 8.70
N TYR A 162 -4.71 -8.46 8.12
CA TYR A 162 -4.52 -8.45 6.67
C TYR A 162 -4.22 -9.88 6.18
N GLY A 163 -5.30 -10.66 6.00
CA GLY A 163 -5.27 -12.06 5.56
C GLY A 163 -5.14 -12.22 4.04
N ALA A 164 -5.51 -13.39 3.54
CA ALA A 164 -5.30 -13.82 2.16
C ALA A 164 -5.95 -12.94 1.08
N LYS A 165 -6.98 -12.16 1.43
CA LYS A 165 -7.66 -11.25 0.49
C LYS A 165 -7.11 -9.83 0.47
N SER A 166 -6.05 -9.57 1.22
CA SER A 166 -5.39 -8.27 1.30
C SER A 166 -4.11 -8.25 0.49
N LEU A 167 -3.69 -7.05 0.06
CA LEU A 167 -2.42 -6.88 -0.66
C LEU A 167 -1.22 -7.26 0.23
N GLY A 168 -1.21 -6.85 1.52
CA GLY A 168 -0.15 -7.26 2.44
C GLY A 168 -0.09 -8.77 2.63
N GLY A 169 -1.23 -9.46 2.69
CA GLY A 169 -1.30 -10.93 2.72
C GLY A 169 -0.77 -11.59 1.45
N ASP A 170 -1.09 -11.03 0.28
CA ASP A 170 -0.53 -11.51 -1.00
C ASP A 170 0.98 -11.29 -1.05
N MET A 171 1.49 -10.11 -0.65
CA MET A 171 2.93 -9.82 -0.61
C MET A 171 3.72 -10.84 0.21
N VAL A 172 3.29 -11.12 1.45
CA VAL A 172 4.01 -12.09 2.30
C VAL A 172 3.93 -13.51 1.76
N THR A 173 2.82 -13.86 1.10
CA THR A 173 2.65 -15.18 0.47
C THR A 173 3.55 -15.32 -0.77
N GLN A 174 3.64 -14.28 -1.60
CA GLN A 174 4.55 -14.26 -2.76
C GLN A 174 6.03 -14.33 -2.34
N LEU A 175 6.37 -13.88 -1.14
CA LEU A 175 7.70 -14.03 -0.54
C LEU A 175 7.94 -15.42 0.10
N GLY A 176 6.98 -16.34 -0.02
CA GLY A 176 7.08 -17.71 0.45
C GLY A 176 6.72 -17.93 1.92
N ALA A 177 6.20 -16.93 2.62
CA ALA A 177 5.68 -17.09 3.98
C ALA A 177 4.28 -17.69 4.00
N THR A 178 3.83 -18.16 5.17
CA THR A 178 2.49 -18.70 5.39
C THR A 178 1.69 -17.78 6.32
N LEU A 179 0.50 -17.38 5.91
CA LEU A 179 -0.40 -16.61 6.78
C LEU A 179 -0.92 -17.47 7.93
N ALA A 180 -0.71 -17.05 9.17
CA ALA A 180 -1.16 -17.79 10.36
C ALA A 180 -2.68 -17.69 10.60
N ASN A 181 -3.33 -16.63 10.09
CA ASN A 181 -4.78 -16.46 10.13
C ASN A 181 -5.29 -15.88 8.78
N PRO A 182 -5.37 -16.69 7.71
CA PRO A 182 -5.61 -16.22 6.35
C PRO A 182 -7.03 -15.71 6.09
N ASP A 183 -8.03 -16.24 6.79
CA ASP A 183 -9.44 -16.06 6.43
C ASP A 183 -10.14 -14.94 7.22
N ALA A 184 -9.61 -14.58 8.38
CA ALA A 184 -10.20 -13.55 9.23
C ALA A 184 -9.72 -12.15 8.81
N SER A 185 -10.61 -11.17 8.83
CA SER A 185 -10.29 -9.75 8.61
C SER A 185 -10.01 -8.98 9.89
N THR A 186 -10.30 -9.58 11.06
CA THR A 186 -10.02 -9.05 12.39
C THR A 186 -9.47 -10.16 13.27
N ALA A 187 -8.67 -9.81 14.26
CA ALA A 187 -8.13 -10.76 15.23
C ALA A 187 -8.17 -10.17 16.64
N GLY A 188 -8.81 -10.88 17.56
CA GLY A 188 -8.67 -10.61 18.98
C GLY A 188 -7.34 -11.15 19.52
N LYS A 189 -6.96 -10.74 20.74
CA LYS A 189 -5.74 -11.25 21.39
C LYS A 189 -5.73 -12.77 21.50
N GLU A 190 -6.90 -13.38 21.76
CA GLU A 190 -7.03 -14.83 21.85
C GLU A 190 -6.75 -15.52 20.50
N ASP A 191 -7.19 -14.92 19.39
CA ASP A 191 -6.93 -15.44 18.06
C ASP A 191 -5.44 -15.34 17.71
N ILE A 192 -4.78 -14.23 18.08
CA ILE A 192 -3.35 -14.03 17.86
C ILE A 192 -2.54 -15.05 18.68
N ILE A 193 -2.95 -15.29 19.94
CA ILE A 193 -2.29 -16.27 20.83
C ILE A 193 -2.48 -17.69 20.26
N ALA A 194 -3.68 -18.03 19.79
CA ALA A 194 -3.97 -19.34 19.22
C ALA A 194 -3.19 -19.59 17.92
N ALA A 195 -3.05 -18.55 17.09
CA ALA A 195 -2.28 -18.62 15.84
C ALA A 195 -0.77 -18.70 16.08
N ASN A 196 -0.27 -18.07 17.15
CA ASN A 196 1.15 -18.00 17.56
C ASN A 196 2.13 -17.87 16.37
N PRO A 197 2.07 -16.78 15.59
CA PRO A 197 2.90 -16.63 14.40
C PRO A 197 4.39 -16.48 14.75
N ASP A 198 5.27 -16.90 13.82
CA ASP A 198 6.73 -16.69 13.94
C ASP A 198 7.11 -15.22 13.78
N VAL A 199 6.32 -14.48 12.99
CA VAL A 199 6.56 -13.06 12.68
C VAL A 199 5.25 -12.30 12.75
N ILE A 200 5.29 -11.10 13.32
CA ILE A 200 4.18 -10.14 13.27
C ILE A 200 4.68 -8.85 12.60
N PHE A 201 3.97 -8.40 11.57
CA PHE A 201 4.09 -7.04 11.08
C PHE A 201 2.97 -6.19 11.66
N VAL A 202 3.35 -5.07 12.26
CA VAL A 202 2.40 -4.11 12.83
C VAL A 202 2.29 -2.93 11.88
N VAL A 203 1.09 -2.73 11.39
CA VAL A 203 0.79 -1.66 10.44
C VAL A 203 0.69 -0.34 11.18
N TYR A 204 1.33 0.70 10.63
CA TYR A 204 1.23 2.07 11.12
C TYR A 204 1.00 3.03 9.96
N MET A 205 0.38 4.17 10.24
CA MET A 205 0.15 5.23 9.25
C MET A 205 0.35 6.60 9.90
N PRO A 206 1.47 7.28 9.64
CA PRO A 206 1.62 8.67 10.01
C PRO A 206 0.89 9.54 8.99
N TYR A 207 0.00 10.40 9.47
CA TYR A 207 -0.67 11.40 8.64
C TYR A 207 0.09 12.72 8.64
N ALA A 208 -0.31 13.64 7.75
CA ALA A 208 0.31 14.96 7.64
C ALA A 208 0.31 15.69 9.01
N GLY A 209 1.50 16.02 9.48
CA GLY A 209 1.71 16.68 10.77
C GLY A 209 2.08 15.74 11.93
N ASP A 210 1.98 14.43 11.74
CA ASP A 210 2.47 13.46 12.71
C ASP A 210 4.00 13.33 12.66
N ASP A 211 4.60 12.93 13.79
CA ASP A 211 5.97 12.43 13.79
C ASP A 211 5.96 10.92 13.47
N PRO A 212 6.49 10.48 12.32
CA PRO A 212 6.40 9.09 11.87
C PRO A 212 7.00 8.08 12.85
N GLU A 213 8.08 8.45 13.54
CA GLU A 213 8.72 7.56 14.51
C GLU A 213 7.83 7.36 15.74
N THR A 214 7.22 8.44 16.26
CA THR A 214 6.29 8.35 17.38
C THR A 214 5.08 7.48 17.05
N VAL A 215 4.48 7.64 15.86
CA VAL A 215 3.35 6.81 15.42
C VAL A 215 3.77 5.35 15.32
N LYS A 216 4.89 5.07 14.67
CA LYS A 216 5.44 3.72 14.51
C LYS A 216 5.69 3.04 15.86
N GLU A 217 6.37 3.72 16.78
CA GLU A 217 6.67 3.19 18.12
C GLU A 217 5.39 2.91 18.92
N SER A 218 4.42 3.83 18.87
CA SER A 218 3.15 3.66 19.60
C SER A 218 2.35 2.46 19.07
N GLN A 219 2.33 2.23 17.76
CA GLN A 219 1.65 1.07 17.17
C GLN A 219 2.37 -0.24 17.52
N LEU A 220 3.70 -0.26 17.44
CA LEU A 220 4.49 -1.43 17.83
C LEU A 220 4.27 -1.80 19.31
N ALA A 221 4.16 -0.81 20.20
CA ALA A 221 3.95 -1.01 21.63
C ALA A 221 2.63 -1.75 21.93
N VAL A 222 1.58 -1.57 21.13
CA VAL A 222 0.29 -2.28 21.29
C VAL A 222 0.49 -3.80 21.25
N ILE A 223 1.44 -4.30 20.51
CA ILE A 223 1.75 -5.74 20.41
C ILE A 223 2.92 -6.11 21.33
N LYS A 224 4.00 -5.33 21.31
CA LYS A 224 5.24 -5.66 22.04
C LYS A 224 5.11 -5.56 23.54
N ASP A 225 4.33 -4.60 24.04
CA ASP A 225 4.24 -4.28 25.47
C ASP A 225 2.96 -4.83 26.13
N ASP A 226 2.09 -5.49 25.38
CA ASP A 226 0.89 -6.11 25.89
C ASP A 226 1.21 -7.38 26.70
N GLU A 227 0.83 -7.38 28.00
CA GLU A 227 1.12 -8.50 28.92
C GLU A 227 0.54 -9.84 28.44
N ALA A 228 -0.63 -9.83 27.76
CA ALA A 228 -1.27 -11.05 27.28
C ALA A 228 -0.51 -11.66 26.08
N LEU A 229 0.21 -10.84 25.31
CA LEU A 229 0.93 -11.25 24.10
C LEU A 229 2.39 -11.64 24.35
N GLN A 230 2.90 -11.52 25.59
CA GLN A 230 4.29 -11.86 25.93
C GLN A 230 4.63 -13.33 25.73
N SER A 231 3.62 -14.20 25.65
CA SER A 231 3.83 -15.64 25.41
C SER A 231 4.09 -15.98 23.93
N LEU A 232 3.82 -15.05 23.00
CA LEU A 232 4.00 -15.29 21.56
C LEU A 232 5.47 -15.49 21.19
N ASP A 233 5.72 -16.40 20.27
CA ASP A 233 7.07 -16.67 19.78
C ASP A 233 7.63 -15.47 19.01
N ALA A 234 6.81 -14.76 18.21
CA ALA A 234 7.22 -13.52 17.56
C ALA A 234 7.72 -12.46 18.56
N VAL A 235 7.03 -12.27 19.70
CA VAL A 235 7.41 -11.31 20.75
C VAL A 235 8.69 -11.74 21.46
N LYS A 236 8.77 -12.99 21.91
CA LYS A 236 9.97 -13.55 22.59
C LYS A 236 11.22 -13.46 21.76
N ASN A 237 11.10 -13.71 20.46
CA ASN A 237 12.21 -13.74 19.52
C ASN A 237 12.52 -12.37 18.90
N GLY A 238 11.78 -11.31 19.29
CA GLY A 238 11.97 -9.95 18.75
C GLY A 238 11.57 -9.82 17.29
N ARG A 239 10.69 -10.69 16.77
CA ARG A 239 10.24 -10.71 15.38
C ARG A 239 8.91 -9.99 15.19
N VAL A 240 8.81 -8.79 15.75
CA VAL A 240 7.68 -7.87 15.60
C VAL A 240 8.20 -6.61 14.90
N TYR A 241 7.81 -6.40 13.66
CA TYR A 241 8.33 -5.38 12.77
C TYR A 241 7.25 -4.38 12.34
N PRO A 242 7.59 -3.13 12.05
CA PRO A 242 6.64 -2.19 11.47
C PRO A 242 6.49 -2.39 9.97
N ILE A 243 5.32 -2.04 9.44
CA ILE A 243 5.06 -1.85 8.01
C ILE A 243 4.13 -0.65 7.82
N MET A 244 4.47 0.27 6.91
CA MET A 244 3.61 1.42 6.65
C MET A 244 2.41 1.00 5.83
N LEU A 245 1.21 1.50 6.18
CA LEU A 245 -0.02 1.17 5.47
C LEU A 245 0.06 1.51 3.98
N SER A 246 0.68 2.64 3.64
CA SER A 246 0.87 3.07 2.25
C SER A 246 1.80 2.16 1.42
N GLU A 247 2.56 1.28 2.06
CA GLU A 247 3.45 0.31 1.40
C GLU A 247 2.77 -1.04 1.12
N MET A 248 1.60 -1.32 1.75
CA MET A 248 0.96 -2.63 1.67
C MET A 248 -0.55 -2.61 1.48
N TYR A 249 -1.14 -1.45 1.23
CA TYR A 249 -2.58 -1.27 0.98
C TYR A 249 -2.80 -0.33 -0.20
N ALA A 250 -3.18 -0.86 -1.37
CA ALA A 250 -3.28 -0.08 -2.62
C ALA A 250 -2.04 0.80 -2.86
N SER A 251 -0.87 0.18 -2.73
CA SER A 251 0.43 0.84 -2.55
C SER A 251 1.02 1.41 -3.84
N ALA A 252 0.47 1.03 -5.01
CA ALA A 252 0.93 1.52 -6.30
C ALA A 252 2.47 1.41 -6.45
N THR A 253 3.19 2.52 -6.61
CA THR A 253 4.65 2.49 -6.75
C THR A 253 5.42 2.23 -5.46
N ARG A 254 4.80 2.41 -4.27
CA ARG A 254 5.39 1.98 -2.99
C ARG A 254 5.35 0.46 -2.76
N THR A 255 4.76 -0.29 -3.68
CA THR A 255 4.68 -1.76 -3.63
C THR A 255 6.06 -2.39 -3.46
N GLN A 256 7.10 -1.87 -4.11
CA GLN A 256 8.47 -2.36 -3.96
C GLN A 256 8.98 -2.19 -2.53
N ASP A 257 8.78 -1.03 -1.91
CA ASP A 257 9.20 -0.75 -0.54
C ASP A 257 8.53 -1.72 0.44
N GLY A 258 7.22 -1.98 0.24
CA GLY A 258 6.48 -2.96 1.03
C GLY A 258 7.03 -4.38 0.89
N ILE A 259 7.31 -4.83 -0.33
CA ILE A 259 7.92 -6.14 -0.60
C ILE A 259 9.29 -6.24 0.09
N GLU A 260 10.13 -5.21 0.01
CA GLU A 260 11.44 -5.19 0.66
C GLU A 260 11.34 -5.22 2.19
N THR A 261 10.41 -4.44 2.76
CA THR A 261 10.16 -4.41 4.20
C THR A 261 9.71 -5.77 4.71
N PHE A 262 8.77 -6.41 4.01
CA PHE A 262 8.33 -7.76 4.35
C PHE A 262 9.46 -8.79 4.21
N ALA A 263 10.21 -8.77 3.11
CA ALA A 263 11.29 -9.71 2.88
C ALA A 263 12.37 -9.66 3.99
N LYS A 264 12.79 -8.46 4.40
CA LYS A 264 13.77 -8.24 5.47
C LYS A 264 13.27 -8.77 6.83
N GLY A 265 12.00 -8.54 7.16
CA GLY A 265 11.41 -9.01 8.43
C GLY A 265 11.12 -10.51 8.44
N LEU A 266 10.70 -11.09 7.30
CA LEU A 266 10.49 -12.53 7.17
C LEU A 266 11.80 -13.34 7.25
N TYR A 267 12.88 -12.80 6.69
CA TYR A 267 14.16 -13.50 6.55
C TYR A 267 15.35 -12.66 7.03
N PRO A 268 15.38 -12.27 8.31
CA PRO A 268 16.39 -11.32 8.82
C PRO A 268 17.85 -11.84 8.75
N ASP A 269 18.04 -13.16 8.73
CA ASP A 269 19.34 -13.81 8.67
C ASP A 269 19.83 -14.07 7.23
N VAL A 270 19.00 -13.76 6.23
CA VAL A 270 19.32 -13.96 4.82
C VAL A 270 19.81 -12.64 4.21
N ASN A 271 20.95 -12.69 3.54
CA ASN A 271 21.45 -11.52 2.82
C ASN A 271 20.58 -11.27 1.58
N LEU A 272 19.83 -10.18 1.61
CA LEU A 272 18.97 -9.72 0.54
C LEU A 272 19.53 -8.45 -0.17
N ASP A 273 20.78 -8.04 0.13
CA ASP A 273 21.45 -6.89 -0.50
C ASP A 273 22.00 -7.21 -1.90
#